data_963c5be037d26bc17298e8b65f0142bd
#
_entry.id   963c5be037d26bc17298e8b65f0142bd
#
_cell.length_a   1.000
_cell.length_b   1.000
_cell.length_c   1.000
_cell.angle_alpha   90.00
_cell.angle_beta   90.00
_cell.angle_gamma   90.00
#
_symmetry.space_group_name_H-M   'P 1'
#
loop_
_entity.id
_entity.type
_entity.pdbx_description
1 polymer ?
#
loop_
_entity_poly.entity_id
_entity_poly.type
_entity_poly.pdbx_seq_one_letter_code
_entity_poly.pdbx_strand_id
1 'polypeptide(L)'
;MQQNWKFQRGDIFFTHFGASTGSEQCGDRPAVILQNDVGNYHSPILIVATMTSKAEKKVNQPTHCLLENAGLNMPSVVQAEQIFTIDKSRALKYLGHLTPEEMRRVDDAVRISLALNPMGSIQQMEPIRRSTALYAPPEVVDGKPPVYPYTPIRSSFENAGS
;
A
#
# COMPACT_ATOMS: atom_id res chain seq x y z
N MET A 1 21.08 -15.02 16.78
CA MET A 1 21.80 -14.65 15.55
C MET A 1 20.92 -13.68 14.80
N GLN A 2 21.30 -12.43 14.69
CA GLN A 2 20.65 -11.51 13.76
C GLN A 2 21.03 -11.99 12.36
N GLN A 3 20.05 -12.56 11.65
CA GLN A 3 20.20 -12.81 10.23
C GLN A 3 20.32 -11.44 9.56
N ASN A 4 21.46 -11.18 8.96
CA ASN A 4 21.74 -9.94 8.25
C ASN A 4 21.02 -10.01 6.87
N TRP A 5 19.68 -10.00 6.91
CA TRP A 5 18.86 -10.04 5.71
C TRP A 5 19.07 -8.74 4.95
N LYS A 6 19.59 -8.84 3.74
CA LYS A 6 19.64 -7.72 2.82
C LYS A 6 18.27 -7.62 2.13
N PHE A 7 17.44 -6.70 2.58
CA PHE A 7 16.15 -6.41 1.96
C PHE A 7 16.37 -5.67 0.64
N GLN A 8 15.71 -6.13 -0.43
CA GLN A 8 15.75 -5.50 -1.74
C GLN A 8 14.34 -5.18 -2.22
N ARG A 9 14.19 -4.12 -3.02
CA ARG A 9 12.93 -3.84 -3.71
C ARG A 9 12.54 -5.03 -4.58
N GLY A 10 11.29 -5.47 -4.48
CA GLY A 10 10.79 -6.65 -5.18
C GLY A 10 10.94 -7.97 -4.43
N ASP A 11 11.64 -7.99 -3.28
CA ASP A 11 11.64 -9.15 -2.43
C ASP A 11 10.25 -9.43 -1.86
N ILE A 12 9.91 -10.71 -1.75
CA ILE A 12 8.66 -11.18 -1.15
C ILE A 12 8.98 -11.84 0.18
N PHE A 13 8.30 -11.38 1.23
CA PHE A 13 8.41 -11.95 2.56
C PHE A 13 7.04 -12.40 3.08
N PHE A 14 7.02 -13.50 3.82
CA PHE A 14 5.91 -13.81 4.71
C PHE A 14 5.99 -12.84 5.88
N THR A 15 4.95 -12.03 6.06
CA THR A 15 4.98 -10.83 6.89
C THR A 15 3.83 -10.82 7.88
N HIS A 16 4.12 -10.39 9.10
CA HIS A 16 3.13 -10.24 10.17
C HIS A 16 2.52 -8.84 10.16
N PHE A 17 1.23 -8.72 9.85
CA PHE A 17 0.49 -7.44 9.82
C PHE A 17 -0.28 -7.14 11.11
N GLY A 18 -0.41 -8.10 12.02
CA GLY A 18 -1.16 -7.93 13.26
C GLY A 18 -2.67 -7.96 13.05
N ALA A 19 -3.40 -7.28 13.94
CA ALA A 19 -4.85 -7.13 13.86
C ALA A 19 -5.21 -6.02 12.85
N SER A 20 -6.37 -6.12 12.23
CA SER A 20 -6.89 -5.13 11.27
C SER A 20 -8.23 -4.56 11.71
N THR A 21 -8.60 -3.45 11.09
CA THR A 21 -9.92 -2.85 11.21
C THR A 21 -10.63 -2.90 9.87
N GLY A 22 -11.86 -3.42 9.84
CA GLY A 22 -12.67 -3.48 8.64
C GLY A 22 -12.04 -4.34 7.52
N SER A 23 -11.76 -3.72 6.37
CA SER A 23 -11.25 -4.39 5.17
C SER A 23 -9.72 -4.38 5.05
N GLU A 24 -9.01 -3.88 6.05
CA GLU A 24 -7.55 -3.93 6.06
C GLU A 24 -7.05 -5.38 6.09
N GLN A 25 -5.94 -5.62 5.42
CA GLN A 25 -5.30 -6.93 5.47
C GLN A 25 -4.64 -7.15 6.83
N CYS A 26 -4.81 -8.35 7.38
CA CYS A 26 -4.29 -8.70 8.71
C CYS A 26 -3.65 -10.09 8.73
N GLY A 27 -3.07 -10.41 9.89
CA GLY A 27 -2.42 -11.70 10.13
C GLY A 27 -1.14 -11.87 9.33
N ASP A 28 -0.73 -13.11 9.16
CA ASP A 28 0.50 -13.47 8.47
C ASP A 28 0.20 -13.77 7.00
N ARG A 29 0.87 -13.06 6.09
CA ARG A 29 0.70 -13.25 4.65
C ARG A 29 1.89 -12.77 3.84
N PRO A 30 2.01 -13.19 2.57
CA PRO A 30 3.03 -12.65 1.68
C PRO A 30 2.83 -11.15 1.45
N ALA A 31 3.95 -10.44 1.36
CA ALA A 31 4.01 -9.04 0.96
C ALA A 31 5.26 -8.79 0.12
N VAL A 32 5.16 -7.89 -0.83
CA VAL A 32 6.27 -7.45 -1.68
C VAL A 32 6.82 -6.12 -1.22
N ILE A 33 8.14 -5.98 -1.17
CA ILE A 33 8.82 -4.73 -0.81
C ILE A 33 8.72 -3.75 -1.98
N LEU A 34 8.11 -2.60 -1.72
CA LEU A 34 7.98 -1.47 -2.65
C LEU A 34 9.05 -0.41 -2.43
N GLN A 35 9.58 -0.30 -1.20
CA GLN A 35 10.57 0.70 -0.83
C GLN A 35 11.85 0.55 -1.66
N ASN A 36 12.47 1.66 -2.05
CA ASN A 36 13.73 1.66 -2.78
C ASN A 36 14.89 1.11 -1.94
N ASP A 37 15.96 0.66 -2.59
CA ASP A 37 17.06 -0.04 -1.92
C ASP A 37 17.89 0.86 -1.00
N VAL A 38 17.93 2.16 -1.24
CA VAL A 38 18.57 3.13 -0.34
C VAL A 38 17.80 3.18 0.98
N GLY A 39 16.48 3.29 0.92
CA GLY A 39 15.60 3.22 2.09
C GLY A 39 15.70 1.86 2.77
N ASN A 40 15.71 0.76 2.02
CA ASN A 40 15.86 -0.59 2.54
C ASN A 40 17.17 -0.77 3.32
N TYR A 41 18.24 -0.10 2.91
CA TYR A 41 19.53 -0.18 3.59
C TYR A 41 19.56 0.64 4.88
N HIS A 42 19.10 1.90 4.83
CA HIS A 42 19.27 2.86 5.92
C HIS A 42 18.13 2.91 6.93
N SER A 43 16.92 2.55 6.53
CA SER A 43 15.74 2.64 7.41
C SER A 43 15.50 1.36 8.21
N PRO A 44 15.00 1.44 9.46
CA PRO A 44 14.54 0.28 10.22
C PRO A 44 13.18 -0.26 9.75
N ILE A 45 12.48 0.46 8.86
CA ILE A 45 11.16 0.12 8.34
C ILE A 45 11.20 -0.24 6.86
N LEU A 46 10.16 -0.92 6.40
CA LEU A 46 9.90 -1.27 5.00
C LEU A 46 8.53 -0.76 4.58
N ILE A 47 8.41 -0.32 3.33
CA ILE A 47 7.13 -0.07 2.67
C ILE A 47 6.82 -1.29 1.81
N VAL A 48 5.66 -1.91 2.06
CA VAL A 48 5.26 -3.16 1.41
C VAL A 48 3.82 -3.09 0.90
N ALA A 49 3.51 -3.90 -0.12
CA ALA A 49 2.13 -4.18 -0.52
C ALA A 49 1.77 -5.62 -0.18
N THR A 50 0.57 -5.85 0.32
CA THR A 50 0.11 -7.20 0.66
C THR A 50 -0.19 -8.02 -0.59
N MET A 51 -0.09 -9.34 -0.44
CA MET A 51 -0.41 -10.30 -1.48
C MET A 51 -1.47 -11.29 -0.99
N THR A 52 -2.28 -11.80 -1.90
CA THR A 52 -3.30 -12.81 -1.63
C THR A 52 -3.30 -13.90 -2.70
N SER A 53 -3.46 -15.15 -2.28
CA SER A 53 -3.64 -16.29 -3.18
C SER A 53 -5.07 -16.44 -3.72
N LYS A 54 -6.03 -15.66 -3.21
CA LYS A 54 -7.42 -15.64 -3.72
C LYS A 54 -7.53 -14.83 -5.02
N ALA A 55 -6.74 -15.25 -6.03
CA ALA A 55 -6.59 -14.53 -7.29
C ALA A 55 -7.90 -14.42 -8.09
N GLU A 56 -8.71 -15.50 -8.13
CA GLU A 56 -9.86 -15.61 -9.03
C GLU A 56 -10.92 -14.51 -8.83
N LYS A 57 -11.06 -13.98 -7.62
CA LYS A 57 -12.06 -12.96 -7.31
C LYS A 57 -11.58 -11.52 -7.49
N LYS A 58 -10.28 -11.31 -7.78
CA LYS A 58 -9.66 -9.98 -7.68
C LYS A 58 -8.84 -9.54 -8.89
N VAL A 59 -8.79 -10.33 -9.96
CA VAL A 59 -7.91 -10.08 -11.12
C VAL A 59 -8.30 -8.83 -11.93
N ASN A 60 -9.54 -8.37 -11.85
CA ASN A 60 -10.08 -7.33 -12.73
C ASN A 60 -9.99 -5.90 -12.16
N GLN A 61 -9.22 -5.68 -11.10
CA GLN A 61 -9.04 -4.34 -10.55
C GLN A 61 -7.71 -3.75 -11.06
N PRO A 62 -7.67 -2.49 -11.52
CA PRO A 62 -6.44 -1.88 -12.06
C PRO A 62 -5.33 -1.72 -11.01
N THR A 63 -5.68 -1.76 -9.71
CA THR A 63 -4.73 -1.74 -8.59
C THR A 63 -4.23 -3.14 -8.19
N HIS A 64 -4.68 -4.18 -8.88
CA HIS A 64 -4.29 -5.57 -8.64
C HIS A 64 -3.32 -6.07 -9.72
N CYS A 65 -2.23 -6.69 -9.30
CA CYS A 65 -1.26 -7.30 -10.18
C CYS A 65 -1.18 -8.81 -9.93
N LEU A 66 -1.64 -9.62 -10.90
CA LEU A 66 -1.51 -11.07 -10.85
C LEU A 66 -0.06 -11.49 -11.15
N LEU A 67 0.51 -12.30 -10.27
CA LEU A 67 1.82 -12.91 -10.39
C LEU A 67 1.66 -14.42 -10.45
N GLU A 68 2.09 -15.02 -11.56
CA GLU A 68 1.93 -16.46 -11.79
C GLU A 68 3.11 -17.27 -11.27
N ASN A 69 4.32 -16.69 -11.30
CA ASN A 69 5.58 -17.40 -11.07
C ASN A 69 6.55 -16.71 -10.11
N ALA A 70 6.08 -15.88 -9.22
CA ALA A 70 6.92 -15.07 -8.31
C ALA A 70 7.69 -15.88 -7.23
N GLY A 71 8.03 -17.13 -7.49
CA GLY A 71 8.65 -18.04 -6.52
C GLY A 71 7.69 -18.51 -5.42
N LEU A 72 6.40 -18.27 -5.59
CA LEU A 72 5.33 -18.74 -4.73
C LEU A 72 4.75 -20.05 -5.27
N ASN A 73 4.28 -20.92 -4.37
CA ASN A 73 3.73 -22.23 -4.75
C ASN A 73 2.39 -22.13 -5.52
N MET A 74 1.80 -20.96 -5.63
CA MET A 74 0.54 -20.72 -6.30
C MET A 74 0.45 -19.28 -6.80
N PRO A 75 -0.35 -19.02 -7.85
CA PRO A 75 -0.62 -17.69 -8.33
C PRO A 75 -1.10 -16.76 -7.21
N SER A 76 -0.60 -15.56 -7.17
CA SER A 76 -0.91 -14.59 -6.13
C SER A 76 -1.15 -13.20 -6.73
N VAL A 77 -1.98 -12.41 -6.08
CA VAL A 77 -2.30 -11.03 -6.50
C VAL A 77 -1.67 -10.07 -5.51
N VAL A 78 -0.87 -9.12 -6.01
CA VAL A 78 -0.44 -7.95 -5.25
C VAL A 78 -1.60 -6.96 -5.21
N GLN A 79 -1.94 -6.48 -4.02
CA GLN A 79 -2.99 -5.48 -3.78
C GLN A 79 -2.34 -4.12 -3.56
N ALA A 80 -2.19 -3.33 -4.63
CA ALA A 80 -1.50 -2.04 -4.57
C ALA A 80 -2.29 -0.94 -3.82
N GLU A 81 -3.51 -1.19 -3.42
CA GLU A 81 -4.28 -0.36 -2.49
C GLU A 81 -4.04 -0.72 -1.02
N GLN A 82 -3.39 -1.84 -0.74
CA GLN A 82 -3.07 -2.32 0.62
C GLN A 82 -1.56 -2.15 0.87
N ILE A 83 -1.15 -0.90 1.00
CA ILE A 83 0.25 -0.53 1.25
C ILE A 83 0.45 -0.26 2.74
N PHE A 84 1.49 -0.86 3.31
CA PHE A 84 1.81 -0.76 4.73
C PHE A 84 3.26 -0.35 4.94
N THR A 85 3.49 0.41 6.01
CA THR A 85 4.82 0.59 6.60
C THR A 85 4.95 -0.35 7.78
N ILE A 86 5.97 -1.20 7.73
CA ILE A 86 6.24 -2.21 8.76
C ILE A 86 7.66 -2.08 9.30
N ASP A 87 7.88 -2.49 10.54
CA ASP A 87 9.23 -2.74 11.06
C ASP A 87 9.84 -3.97 10.36
N LYS A 88 11.14 -3.95 10.12
CA LYS A 88 11.86 -5.07 9.48
C LYS A 88 11.71 -6.40 10.22
N SER A 89 11.54 -6.36 11.53
CA SER A 89 11.30 -7.57 12.35
C SER A 89 10.00 -8.30 12.02
N ARG A 90 9.05 -7.62 11.35
CA ARG A 90 7.80 -8.25 10.89
C ARG A 90 7.94 -9.04 9.59
N ALA A 91 9.03 -8.89 8.87
CA ALA A 91 9.35 -9.71 7.70
C ALA A 91 9.95 -11.05 8.19
N LEU A 92 9.10 -12.07 8.30
CA LEU A 92 9.41 -13.31 9.02
C LEU A 92 10.23 -14.31 8.18
N LYS A 93 9.87 -14.48 6.90
CA LYS A 93 10.48 -15.47 6.01
C LYS A 93 10.55 -14.96 4.60
N TYR A 94 11.72 -15.04 3.99
CA TYR A 94 11.91 -14.77 2.57
C TYR A 94 11.23 -15.85 1.73
N LEU A 95 10.47 -15.44 0.73
CA LEU A 95 9.70 -16.34 -0.16
C LEU A 95 10.22 -16.31 -1.60
N GLY A 96 10.74 -15.18 -2.06
CA GLY A 96 11.20 -15.03 -3.43
C GLY A 96 11.46 -13.57 -3.80
N HIS A 97 11.72 -13.35 -5.09
CA HIS A 97 12.00 -12.04 -5.64
C HIS A 97 11.28 -11.89 -6.98
N LEU A 98 10.66 -10.74 -7.22
CA LEU A 98 10.02 -10.42 -8.49
C LEU A 98 11.05 -10.22 -9.59
N THR A 99 10.75 -10.72 -10.79
CA THR A 99 11.49 -10.36 -11.98
C THR A 99 11.31 -8.86 -12.29
N PRO A 100 12.23 -8.25 -13.05
CA PRO A 100 12.07 -6.84 -13.46
C PRO A 100 10.74 -6.56 -14.18
N GLU A 101 10.24 -7.52 -14.95
CA GLU A 101 8.94 -7.44 -15.65
C GLU A 101 7.77 -7.43 -14.67
N GLU A 102 7.77 -8.36 -13.71
CA GLU A 102 6.75 -8.43 -12.66
C GLU A 102 6.76 -7.17 -11.80
N MET A 103 7.95 -6.68 -11.42
CA MET A 103 8.08 -5.46 -10.63
C MET A 103 7.53 -4.24 -11.38
N ARG A 104 7.75 -4.13 -12.69
CA ARG A 104 7.18 -3.05 -13.51
C ARG A 104 5.66 -3.09 -13.49
N ARG A 105 5.04 -4.27 -13.59
CA ARG A 105 3.58 -4.42 -13.49
C ARG A 105 3.04 -4.03 -12.11
N VAL A 106 3.78 -4.35 -11.05
CA VAL A 106 3.45 -3.90 -9.69
C VAL A 106 3.56 -2.37 -9.59
N ASP A 107 4.61 -1.77 -10.16
CA ASP A 107 4.79 -0.31 -10.19
C ASP A 107 3.63 0.40 -10.91
N ASP A 108 3.14 -0.17 -12.00
CA ASP A 108 1.97 0.38 -12.72
C ASP A 108 0.71 0.33 -11.84
N ALA A 109 0.48 -0.77 -11.13
CA ALA A 109 -0.64 -0.88 -10.20
C ALA A 109 -0.54 0.11 -9.02
N VAL A 110 0.66 0.30 -8.47
CA VAL A 110 0.94 1.30 -7.41
C VAL A 110 0.73 2.72 -7.94
N ARG A 111 1.20 3.00 -9.16
CA ARG A 111 1.01 4.31 -9.81
C ARG A 111 -0.47 4.64 -9.96
N ILE A 112 -1.29 3.67 -10.36
CA ILE A 112 -2.74 3.82 -10.45
C ILE A 112 -3.35 4.05 -9.06
N SER A 113 -2.99 3.23 -8.10
CA SER A 113 -3.52 3.30 -6.73
C SER A 113 -3.27 4.64 -6.05
N LEU A 114 -2.07 5.20 -6.25
CA LEU A 114 -1.65 6.47 -5.66
C LEU A 114 -1.83 7.67 -6.57
N ALA A 115 -2.39 7.50 -7.77
CA ALA A 115 -2.54 8.54 -8.80
C ALA A 115 -1.21 9.27 -9.12
N LEU A 116 -0.11 8.51 -9.19
CA LEU A 116 1.20 9.06 -9.54
C LEU A 116 1.30 9.26 -11.05
N ASN A 117 1.52 10.50 -11.48
CA ASN A 117 1.74 10.80 -12.88
C ASN A 117 3.15 10.38 -13.31
N PRO A 118 3.34 9.79 -14.51
CA PRO A 118 4.66 9.63 -15.07
C PRO A 118 5.31 11.01 -15.26
N MET A 119 6.58 11.15 -14.89
CA MET A 119 7.33 12.39 -15.14
C MET A 119 7.29 12.70 -16.64
N GLY A 120 6.59 13.77 -17.03
CA GLY A 120 6.51 14.26 -18.42
C GLY A 120 5.12 14.33 -19.04
N SER A 121 4.08 13.87 -18.40
CA SER A 121 2.70 14.01 -18.94
C SER A 121 1.79 14.76 -17.98
N ILE A 122 1.98 16.09 -17.90
CA ILE A 122 0.89 16.99 -17.52
C ILE A 122 -0.01 17.14 -18.76
N GLN A 123 -0.68 16.08 -19.18
CA GLN A 123 -1.74 16.17 -20.18
C GLN A 123 -2.87 15.22 -19.76
N GLN A 124 -3.90 15.88 -19.20
CA GLN A 124 -5.31 15.46 -19.22
C GLN A 124 -5.59 14.07 -18.62
N MET A 125 -5.47 13.98 -17.30
CA MET A 125 -6.47 13.17 -16.59
C MET A 125 -7.77 14.01 -16.59
N GLU A 126 -8.75 13.63 -17.39
CA GLU A 126 -10.13 14.05 -17.16
C GLU A 126 -10.43 13.80 -15.68
N PRO A 127 -10.85 14.82 -14.93
CA PRO A 127 -11.20 14.60 -13.54
C PRO A 127 -12.29 13.54 -13.51
N ILE A 128 -12.03 12.43 -12.83
CA ILE A 128 -13.10 11.49 -12.49
C ILE A 128 -14.21 12.36 -11.93
N ARG A 129 -15.36 12.43 -12.60
CA ARG A 129 -16.53 13.18 -12.14
C ARG A 129 -16.94 12.58 -10.80
N ARG A 130 -16.31 13.05 -9.74
CA ARG A 130 -16.82 12.82 -8.40
C ARG A 130 -18.17 13.50 -8.34
N SER A 131 -19.17 12.78 -7.92
CA SER A 131 -20.42 13.36 -7.48
C SER A 131 -20.09 14.60 -6.65
N THR A 132 -20.40 15.77 -7.17
CA THR A 132 -20.02 17.09 -6.65
C THR A 132 -20.70 17.44 -5.32
N ALA A 133 -21.38 16.49 -4.68
CA ALA A 133 -22.18 16.75 -3.49
C ALA A 133 -21.41 16.68 -2.16
N LEU A 134 -20.17 16.16 -2.10
CA LEU A 134 -19.48 15.92 -0.83
C LEU A 134 -18.11 16.59 -0.66
N TYR A 135 -17.54 17.21 -1.70
CA TYR A 135 -16.25 17.89 -1.61
C TYR A 135 -16.19 19.10 -2.56
N ALA A 136 -16.96 20.15 -2.24
CA ALA A 136 -16.57 21.46 -2.73
C ALA A 136 -15.38 21.91 -1.86
N PRO A 137 -14.22 22.27 -2.47
CA PRO A 137 -13.15 22.89 -1.70
C PRO A 137 -13.70 24.16 -1.06
N PRO A 138 -13.40 24.45 0.22
CA PRO A 138 -13.85 25.69 0.84
C PRO A 138 -13.32 26.87 0.03
N GLU A 139 -14.20 27.82 -0.30
CA GLU A 139 -13.83 29.03 -1.02
C GLU A 139 -12.83 29.83 -0.19
N VAL A 140 -11.80 30.35 -0.85
CA VAL A 140 -10.84 31.27 -0.25
C VAL A 140 -11.56 32.60 -0.06
N VAL A 141 -11.94 32.95 1.16
CA VAL A 141 -12.52 34.24 1.51
C VAL A 141 -11.40 35.13 2.08
N ASP A 142 -11.22 36.31 1.48
CA ASP A 142 -10.29 37.35 1.95
C ASP A 142 -8.80 36.94 2.04
N GLY A 143 -8.32 36.09 1.13
CA GLY A 143 -6.89 35.74 1.05
C GLY A 143 -6.34 34.93 2.23
N LYS A 144 -7.19 34.45 3.12
CA LYS A 144 -6.83 33.56 4.21
C LYS A 144 -6.98 32.10 3.81
N PRO A 145 -6.05 31.22 4.23
CA PRO A 145 -6.18 29.80 3.94
C PRO A 145 -7.48 29.25 4.51
N PRO A 146 -8.13 28.29 3.81
CA PRO A 146 -9.37 27.69 4.29
C PRO A 146 -9.18 27.03 5.66
N VAL A 147 -10.03 27.38 6.61
CA VAL A 147 -10.09 26.70 7.90
C VAL A 147 -10.94 25.44 7.72
N TYR A 148 -10.31 24.29 7.73
CA TYR A 148 -11.04 23.02 7.78
C TYR A 148 -11.68 22.87 9.15
N PRO A 149 -12.99 22.63 9.25
CA PRO A 149 -13.61 22.34 10.53
C PRO A 149 -13.06 20.98 11.01
N TYR A 150 -12.06 21.04 11.88
CA TYR A 150 -11.61 19.87 12.59
C TYR A 150 -12.69 19.53 13.62
N THR A 151 -13.52 18.56 13.31
CA THR A 151 -14.40 17.95 14.31
C THR A 151 -13.57 16.89 15.03
N PRO A 152 -13.13 17.12 16.26
CA PRO A 152 -12.42 16.08 16.99
C PRO A 152 -13.35 14.89 17.13
N ILE A 153 -12.90 13.72 16.69
CA ILE A 153 -13.56 12.46 16.98
C ILE A 153 -13.54 12.34 18.49
N ARG A 154 -14.69 12.50 19.15
CA ARG A 154 -14.81 12.22 20.57
C ARG A 154 -14.42 10.78 20.77
N SER A 155 -13.31 10.54 21.47
CA SER A 155 -12.94 9.22 21.91
C SER A 155 -14.06 8.71 22.83
N SER A 156 -14.70 7.63 22.43
CA SER A 156 -15.70 6.91 23.23
C SER A 156 -15.10 6.16 24.42
N PHE A 157 -13.97 6.64 24.96
CA PHE A 157 -13.25 6.02 26.07
C PHE A 157 -13.44 6.73 27.42
N GLU A 158 -14.28 7.76 27.52
CA GLU A 158 -14.65 8.32 28.82
C GLU A 158 -16.07 7.86 29.19
N ASN A 159 -16.20 6.66 29.72
CA ASN A 159 -17.20 6.27 30.73
C ASN A 159 -17.11 4.76 30.99
N ALA A 160 -16.07 4.34 31.68
CA ALA A 160 -16.09 3.10 32.45
C ALA A 160 -15.31 3.36 33.76
N GLY A 161 -16.00 3.94 34.75
CA GLY A 161 -15.41 4.24 36.06
C GLY A 161 -16.38 4.99 36.98
N SER A 162 -17.36 4.28 37.50
CA SER A 162 -17.96 4.53 38.84
C SER A 162 -18.74 3.30 39.25
#